data_cb14acb70d3d2a43d6ffbfdacffd71f7
#
_entry.id   cb14acb70d3d2a43d6ffbfdacffd71f7
#
_cell.length_a   1.000
_cell.length_b   1.000
_cell.length_c   1.000
_cell.angle_alpha   90.00
_cell.angle_beta   90.00
_cell.angle_gamma   90.00
#
_symmetry.space_group_name_H-M   'P 1'
#
loop_
_entity.id
_entity.type
_entity.pdbx_description
1 polymer ?
#
loop_
_entity_poly.entity_id
_entity_poly.type
_entity_poly.pdbx_seq_one_letter_code
_entity_poly.pdbx_strand_id
1 'polypeptide(L)'
;MIEYRVPTEAEWPEMMRADARGFGWAPTPELIEQRRPSVDLDRFRIAVDDGQIVAVAGAFAFDVTLPGGTTVPASGVTWVSVAATHRRRGVLTELMRRLDEQADERGEPVAALFASEGGIYRRFGYGIATSMRWVEIDRAAAVLHPGLPIDLDAVRYVEGDAARDHLAEVWERYRRTRAGEISRDTVWHDQTHQAREQPDNGLSPAFHLAHRDGYAAYRVRTNWNGRPSNRLELVEFVPVTEQAHLDLWATVLGVDLVGTIASKNLPSDEALPWLLTDVRPVGTTQLRDGMWAKVTDPAVAFGARTYGTDDRLVVEADGVRWAIEQAGDDVSCRRVRTRPDLVTDLPSLGALLFGGTRATALAAQRTLTARDARVLTRADAFFVVGRAPHCSTWF
;
A
#
# COMPACT_ATOMS: atom_id res chain seq x y z
N MET A 1 -21.78 5.83 29.56
CA MET A 1 -22.19 5.93 28.11
C MET A 1 -20.95 6.28 27.31
N ILE A 2 -20.67 5.54 26.24
CA ILE A 2 -19.46 5.77 25.43
C ILE A 2 -19.59 7.10 24.66
N GLU A 3 -18.65 8.00 24.87
CA GLU A 3 -18.50 9.26 24.14
C GLU A 3 -17.55 9.07 22.96
N TYR A 4 -17.90 9.62 21.78
CA TYR A 4 -17.08 9.57 20.56
C TYR A 4 -16.73 10.99 20.13
N ARG A 5 -15.45 11.32 20.09
CA ARG A 5 -14.99 12.67 19.77
C ARG A 5 -13.58 12.70 19.20
N VAL A 6 -13.15 13.87 18.77
CA VAL A 6 -11.76 14.17 18.43
C VAL A 6 -10.93 14.17 19.72
N PRO A 7 -9.72 13.59 19.74
CA PRO A 7 -8.82 13.67 20.89
C PRO A 7 -8.27 15.09 21.05
N THR A 8 -7.99 15.47 22.28
CA THR A 8 -7.28 16.72 22.58
C THR A 8 -5.78 16.51 22.57
N GLU A 9 -4.99 17.60 22.49
CA GLU A 9 -3.54 17.55 22.56
C GLU A 9 -3.05 16.88 23.85
N ALA A 10 -3.68 17.14 24.98
CA ALA A 10 -3.31 16.53 26.26
C ALA A 10 -3.55 15.03 26.32
N GLU A 11 -4.43 14.50 25.47
CA GLU A 11 -4.77 13.07 25.39
C GLU A 11 -3.87 12.30 24.42
N TRP A 12 -3.03 12.98 23.65
CA TRP A 12 -2.12 12.34 22.70
C TRP A 12 -1.35 11.14 23.28
N PRO A 13 -0.66 11.25 24.44
CA PRO A 13 0.07 10.13 25.00
C PRO A 13 -0.82 8.93 25.37
N GLU A 14 -2.03 9.19 25.86
CA GLU A 14 -2.96 8.13 26.22
C GLU A 14 -3.58 7.47 25.00
N MET A 15 -3.93 8.25 23.97
CA MET A 15 -4.41 7.76 22.69
C MET A 15 -3.41 6.80 22.06
N MET A 16 -2.13 7.16 22.00
CA MET A 16 -1.07 6.29 21.47
C MET A 16 -0.91 5.00 22.29
N ARG A 17 -1.01 5.08 23.63
CA ARG A 17 -0.98 3.87 24.48
C ARG A 17 -2.22 3.00 24.28
N ALA A 18 -3.39 3.61 24.06
CA ALA A 18 -4.63 2.87 23.82
C ALA A 18 -4.57 2.09 22.50
N ASP A 19 -4.02 2.70 21.44
CA ASP A 19 -3.76 2.02 20.17
C ASP A 19 -2.76 0.90 20.33
N ALA A 20 -1.57 1.18 20.85
CA ALA A 20 -0.50 0.21 21.05
C ALA A 20 -0.93 -1.02 21.86
N ARG A 21 -1.77 -0.82 22.89
CA ARG A 21 -2.37 -1.91 23.67
C ARG A 21 -3.21 -2.84 22.80
N GLY A 22 -3.93 -2.29 21.80
CA GLY A 22 -4.71 -3.08 20.83
C GLY A 22 -3.83 -4.00 19.97
N PHE A 23 -2.59 -3.60 19.72
CA PHE A 23 -1.60 -4.35 18.95
C PHE A 23 -0.56 -5.12 19.80
N GLY A 24 -0.72 -5.10 21.15
CA GLY A 24 0.10 -5.93 22.04
C GLY A 24 1.50 -5.40 22.33
N TRP A 25 1.74 -4.08 22.21
CA TRP A 25 3.00 -3.45 22.54
C TRP A 25 2.80 -2.20 23.42
N ALA A 26 3.90 -1.57 23.89
CA ALA A 26 3.85 -0.37 24.69
C ALA A 26 4.89 0.65 24.15
N PRO A 27 4.47 1.89 23.83
CA PRO A 27 5.38 2.93 23.36
C PRO A 27 6.20 3.50 24.52
N THR A 28 7.46 3.86 24.23
CA THR A 28 8.27 4.64 25.15
C THR A 28 7.86 6.12 25.10
N PRO A 29 8.16 6.93 26.15
CA PRO A 29 7.89 8.36 26.12
C PRO A 29 8.53 9.06 24.90
N GLU A 30 9.76 8.69 24.56
CA GLU A 30 10.51 9.25 23.42
C GLU A 30 9.80 8.96 22.08
N LEU A 31 9.27 7.74 21.91
CA LEU A 31 8.54 7.37 20.70
C LEU A 31 7.19 8.12 20.59
N ILE A 32 6.53 8.37 21.73
CA ILE A 32 5.30 9.18 21.77
C ILE A 32 5.58 10.59 21.24
N GLU A 33 6.64 11.24 21.73
CA GLU A 33 7.04 12.57 21.29
C GLU A 33 7.48 12.58 19.81
N GLN A 34 8.27 11.59 19.39
CA GLN A 34 8.76 11.47 18.02
C GLN A 34 7.60 11.31 17.01
N ARG A 35 6.53 10.59 17.38
CA ARG A 35 5.39 10.34 16.48
C ARG A 35 4.40 11.50 16.41
N ARG A 36 4.40 12.42 17.38
CA ARG A 36 3.41 13.50 17.45
C ARG A 36 3.32 14.35 16.18
N PRO A 37 4.43 14.75 15.53
CA PRO A 37 4.36 15.59 14.32
C PRO A 37 3.69 14.93 13.11
N SER A 38 3.62 13.60 13.04
CA SER A 38 3.00 12.87 11.93
C SER A 38 1.48 12.72 12.06
N VAL A 39 0.90 13.17 13.17
CA VAL A 39 -0.53 12.92 13.47
C VAL A 39 -1.29 14.24 13.53
N ASP A 40 -2.24 14.41 12.61
CA ASP A 40 -3.28 15.43 12.65
C ASP A 40 -4.44 14.91 13.54
N LEU A 41 -4.55 15.41 14.76
CA LEU A 41 -5.58 14.96 15.72
C LEU A 41 -7.01 15.15 15.20
N ASP A 42 -7.26 16.15 14.36
CA ASP A 42 -8.58 16.38 13.77
C ASP A 42 -9.03 15.23 12.87
N ARG A 43 -8.08 14.40 12.42
CA ARG A 43 -8.33 13.21 11.61
C ARG A 43 -8.51 11.94 12.44
N PHE A 44 -8.46 12.04 13.78
CA PHE A 44 -8.61 10.92 14.69
C PHE A 44 -9.92 10.99 15.47
N ARG A 45 -10.42 9.84 15.86
CA ARG A 45 -11.59 9.68 16.73
C ARG A 45 -11.24 8.72 17.86
N ILE A 46 -11.62 9.08 19.06
CA ILE A 46 -11.53 8.24 20.24
C ILE A 46 -12.91 7.91 20.77
N ALA A 47 -13.03 6.72 21.37
CA ALA A 47 -14.17 6.35 22.19
C ALA A 47 -13.73 6.36 23.65
N VAL A 48 -14.46 7.10 24.48
CA VAL A 48 -14.18 7.27 25.91
C VAL A 48 -15.33 6.69 26.72
N ASP A 49 -15.02 5.83 27.70
CA ASP A 49 -15.99 5.31 28.68
C ASP A 49 -15.40 5.46 30.08
N ASP A 50 -16.17 6.09 30.99
CA ASP A 50 -15.75 6.41 32.36
C ASP A 50 -14.36 7.09 32.42
N GLY A 51 -14.11 8.05 31.51
CA GLY A 51 -12.88 8.84 31.44
C GLY A 51 -11.67 8.11 30.86
N GLN A 52 -11.81 6.87 30.39
CA GLN A 52 -10.75 6.09 29.77
C GLN A 52 -10.92 6.00 28.24
N ILE A 53 -9.84 6.14 27.49
CA ILE A 53 -9.84 5.87 26.04
C ILE A 53 -9.90 4.35 25.83
N VAL A 54 -11.04 3.88 25.30
CA VAL A 54 -11.33 2.46 25.07
C VAL A 54 -11.24 2.06 23.61
N ALA A 55 -11.18 3.02 22.69
CA ALA A 55 -10.93 2.75 21.29
C ALA A 55 -10.34 3.98 20.59
N VAL A 56 -9.60 3.72 19.53
CA VAL A 56 -9.00 4.72 18.65
C VAL A 56 -9.24 4.30 17.19
N ALA A 57 -9.47 5.25 16.33
CA ALA A 57 -9.36 5.10 14.89
C ALA A 57 -9.01 6.46 14.28
N GLY A 58 -8.21 6.48 13.23
CA GLY A 58 -7.85 7.72 12.56
C GLY A 58 -7.52 7.51 11.09
N ALA A 59 -7.16 8.59 10.43
CA ALA A 59 -6.73 8.54 9.05
C ALA A 59 -5.60 9.53 8.77
N PHE A 60 -4.59 9.09 8.01
CA PHE A 60 -3.62 10.00 7.40
C PHE A 60 -4.19 10.59 6.11
N ALA A 61 -3.73 11.79 5.75
CA ALA A 61 -4.03 12.39 4.46
C ALA A 61 -2.97 11.97 3.44
N PHE A 62 -3.39 11.36 2.34
CA PHE A 62 -2.51 10.96 1.24
C PHE A 62 -3.11 11.39 -0.10
N ASP A 63 -2.25 11.44 -1.11
CA ASP A 63 -2.67 11.23 -2.48
C ASP A 63 -2.39 9.78 -2.86
N VAL A 64 -3.36 9.05 -3.36
CA VAL A 64 -3.17 7.70 -3.90
C VAL A 64 -3.10 7.75 -5.42
N THR A 65 -2.16 7.02 -5.99
CA THR A 65 -2.01 6.90 -7.44
C THR A 65 -2.99 5.87 -7.99
N LEU A 66 -3.76 6.26 -8.99
CA LEU A 66 -4.68 5.41 -9.75
C LEU A 66 -4.02 4.90 -11.04
N PRO A 67 -4.58 3.87 -11.69
CA PRO A 67 -4.15 3.45 -13.02
C PRO A 67 -4.05 4.62 -14.01
N GLY A 68 -2.92 4.75 -14.71
CA GLY A 68 -2.62 5.89 -15.56
C GLY A 68 -1.76 6.97 -14.91
N GLY A 69 -1.45 6.86 -13.60
CA GLY A 69 -0.53 7.76 -12.91
C GLY A 69 -1.17 9.03 -12.33
N THR A 70 -2.47 9.24 -12.55
CA THR A 70 -3.23 10.32 -11.89
C THR A 70 -3.35 10.03 -10.41
N THR A 71 -3.31 11.08 -9.59
CA THR A 71 -3.45 10.98 -8.13
C THR A 71 -4.75 11.62 -7.66
N VAL A 72 -5.34 11.04 -6.63
CA VAL A 72 -6.53 11.59 -5.95
C VAL A 72 -6.30 11.63 -4.44
N PRO A 73 -6.90 12.59 -3.72
CA PRO A 73 -6.89 12.59 -2.26
C PRO A 73 -7.45 11.28 -1.70
N ALA A 74 -6.84 10.78 -0.64
CA ALA A 74 -7.28 9.54 0.00
C ALA A 74 -7.16 9.60 1.52
N SER A 75 -8.14 8.98 2.17
CA SER A 75 -8.17 8.74 3.61
C SER A 75 -7.41 7.47 3.94
N GLY A 76 -6.21 7.59 4.51
CA GLY A 76 -5.38 6.45 4.92
C GLY A 76 -5.76 5.96 6.31
N VAL A 77 -6.80 5.13 6.42
CA VAL A 77 -7.36 4.66 7.69
C VAL A 77 -6.35 3.80 8.44
N THR A 78 -6.09 4.16 9.68
CA THR A 78 -5.05 3.58 10.52
C THR A 78 -5.42 3.63 12.01
N TRP A 79 -4.60 3.03 12.87
CA TRP A 79 -4.74 3.01 14.33
C TRP A 79 -6.13 2.54 14.80
N VAL A 80 -6.67 1.55 14.08
CA VAL A 80 -8.01 1.03 14.40
C VAL A 80 -7.89 -0.02 15.50
N SER A 81 -8.16 0.40 16.71
CA SER A 81 -8.08 -0.47 17.89
C SER A 81 -9.30 -0.29 18.81
N VAL A 82 -9.77 -1.40 19.38
CA VAL A 82 -10.84 -1.42 20.41
C VAL A 82 -10.38 -2.30 21.56
N ALA A 83 -10.40 -1.74 22.76
CA ALA A 83 -10.05 -2.46 23.99
C ALA A 83 -10.84 -3.77 24.11
N ALA A 84 -10.19 -4.86 24.55
CA ALA A 84 -10.80 -6.19 24.67
C ALA A 84 -12.10 -6.18 25.50
N THR A 85 -12.17 -5.31 26.51
CA THR A 85 -13.34 -5.11 27.38
C THR A 85 -14.54 -4.45 26.68
N HIS A 86 -14.32 -3.81 25.50
CA HIS A 86 -15.34 -3.05 24.76
C HIS A 86 -15.66 -3.62 23.39
N ARG A 87 -15.10 -4.78 23.05
CA ARG A 87 -15.41 -5.51 21.79
C ARG A 87 -16.88 -5.93 21.74
N ARG A 88 -17.43 -6.04 20.53
CA ARG A 88 -18.81 -6.48 20.24
C ARG A 88 -19.91 -5.56 20.79
N ARG A 89 -19.59 -4.30 21.10
CA ARG A 89 -20.55 -3.26 21.55
C ARG A 89 -20.85 -2.23 20.46
N GLY A 90 -20.50 -2.47 19.20
CA GLY A 90 -20.71 -1.52 18.11
C GLY A 90 -19.66 -0.41 17.98
N VAL A 91 -18.66 -0.35 18.90
CA VAL A 91 -17.67 0.74 18.97
C VAL A 91 -16.91 0.91 17.65
N LEU A 92 -16.41 -0.18 17.08
CA LEU A 92 -15.71 -0.13 15.79
C LEU A 92 -16.63 0.38 14.66
N THR A 93 -17.88 -0.05 14.63
CA THR A 93 -18.84 0.37 13.60
C THR A 93 -19.07 1.88 13.65
N GLU A 94 -19.20 2.44 14.84
CA GLU A 94 -19.39 3.89 15.02
C GLU A 94 -18.12 4.68 14.63
N LEU A 95 -16.92 4.19 15.00
CA LEU A 95 -15.67 4.85 14.61
C LEU A 95 -15.48 4.84 13.08
N MET A 96 -15.71 3.70 12.41
CA MET A 96 -15.60 3.61 10.95
C MET A 96 -16.62 4.52 10.25
N ARG A 97 -17.86 4.61 10.75
CA ARG A 97 -18.87 5.52 10.22
C ARG A 97 -18.39 6.98 10.28
N ARG A 98 -17.79 7.38 11.40
CA ARG A 98 -17.27 8.75 11.57
C ARG A 98 -16.07 9.05 10.68
N LEU A 99 -15.23 8.04 10.41
CA LEU A 99 -14.14 8.20 9.44
C LEU A 99 -14.66 8.28 8.00
N ASP A 100 -15.71 7.53 7.65
CA ASP A 100 -16.38 7.66 6.36
C ASP A 100 -16.96 9.07 6.16
N GLU A 101 -17.70 9.58 7.14
CA GLU A 101 -18.23 10.95 7.12
C GLU A 101 -17.12 12.00 6.95
N GLN A 102 -16.02 11.82 7.68
CA GLN A 102 -14.87 12.71 7.57
C GLN A 102 -14.22 12.66 6.17
N ALA A 103 -14.10 11.49 5.56
CA ALA A 103 -13.57 11.36 4.20
C ALA A 103 -14.47 12.09 3.18
N ASP A 104 -15.79 11.93 3.30
CA ASP A 104 -16.77 12.64 2.47
C ASP A 104 -16.66 14.17 2.64
N GLU A 105 -16.63 14.67 3.90
CA GLU A 105 -16.50 16.10 4.22
C GLU A 105 -15.21 16.71 3.68
N ARG A 106 -14.11 15.92 3.60
CA ARG A 106 -12.81 16.34 3.10
C ARG A 106 -12.66 16.14 1.58
N GLY A 107 -13.65 15.57 0.90
CA GLY A 107 -13.61 15.30 -0.53
C GLY A 107 -12.56 14.26 -0.91
N GLU A 108 -12.35 13.24 -0.09
CA GLU A 108 -11.44 12.13 -0.31
C GLU A 108 -12.18 10.97 -1.02
N PRO A 109 -12.05 10.81 -2.35
CA PRO A 109 -12.85 9.85 -3.13
C PRO A 109 -12.46 8.39 -2.88
N VAL A 110 -11.38 8.15 -2.14
CA VAL A 110 -10.87 6.83 -1.79
C VAL A 110 -10.51 6.81 -0.32
N ALA A 111 -10.94 5.77 0.40
CA ALA A 111 -10.39 5.41 1.69
C ALA A 111 -9.56 4.12 1.55
N ALA A 112 -8.39 4.08 2.19
CA ALA A 112 -7.45 2.96 2.07
C ALA A 112 -6.94 2.53 3.44
N LEU A 113 -6.56 1.24 3.59
CA LEU A 113 -5.98 0.70 4.82
C LEU A 113 -5.15 -0.56 4.54
N PHE A 114 -4.30 -0.93 5.50
CA PHE A 114 -3.73 -2.27 5.59
C PHE A 114 -4.48 -3.06 6.66
N ALA A 115 -5.02 -4.21 6.27
CA ALA A 115 -5.83 -5.02 7.17
C ALA A 115 -4.95 -5.89 8.08
N SER A 116 -4.96 -5.64 9.40
CA SER A 116 -4.38 -6.56 10.38
C SER A 116 -5.15 -7.88 10.47
N GLU A 117 -6.48 -7.82 10.28
CA GLU A 117 -7.38 -8.97 10.23
C GLU A 117 -8.29 -8.86 9.00
N GLY A 118 -8.04 -9.67 7.95
CA GLY A 118 -8.76 -9.59 6.66
C GLY A 118 -10.28 -9.81 6.73
N GLY A 119 -10.80 -10.40 7.80
CA GLY A 119 -12.24 -10.63 7.99
C GLY A 119 -13.04 -9.39 8.44
N ILE A 120 -12.38 -8.30 8.82
CA ILE A 120 -13.05 -7.16 9.45
C ILE A 120 -13.58 -6.14 8.44
N TYR A 121 -12.77 -5.75 7.45
CA TYR A 121 -12.99 -4.50 6.71
C TYR A 121 -13.93 -4.63 5.50
N ARG A 122 -14.16 -5.85 5.02
CA ARG A 122 -15.12 -6.09 3.93
C ARG A 122 -16.53 -5.60 4.25
N ARG A 123 -16.99 -5.74 5.51
CA ARG A 123 -18.30 -5.26 5.95
C ARG A 123 -18.44 -3.73 5.98
N PHE A 124 -17.32 -3.01 5.92
CA PHE A 124 -17.26 -1.55 5.84
C PHE A 124 -17.03 -1.05 4.40
N GLY A 125 -17.08 -1.95 3.42
CA GLY A 125 -16.97 -1.59 2.01
C GLY A 125 -15.55 -1.65 1.44
N TYR A 126 -14.55 -2.11 2.21
CA TYR A 126 -13.16 -2.23 1.73
C TYR A 126 -12.95 -3.55 0.99
N GLY A 127 -12.30 -3.49 -0.17
CA GLY A 127 -11.84 -4.64 -0.95
C GLY A 127 -10.33 -4.61 -1.19
N ILE A 128 -9.75 -5.76 -1.52
CA ILE A 128 -8.32 -5.87 -1.80
C ILE A 128 -7.98 -5.10 -3.07
N ALA A 129 -7.21 -4.03 -2.94
CA ALA A 129 -6.79 -3.14 -4.03
C ALA A 129 -5.42 -3.51 -4.59
N THR A 130 -4.49 -3.90 -3.72
CA THR A 130 -3.13 -4.29 -4.09
C THR A 130 -2.76 -5.63 -3.48
N SER A 131 -1.69 -6.23 -3.99
CA SER A 131 -1.07 -7.42 -3.43
C SER A 131 0.42 -7.20 -3.22
N MET A 132 1.01 -7.94 -2.28
CA MET A 132 2.43 -7.95 -2.02
C MET A 132 2.99 -9.37 -2.08
N ARG A 133 4.20 -9.48 -2.58
CA ARG A 133 4.94 -10.74 -2.70
C ARG A 133 6.10 -10.74 -1.70
N TRP A 134 6.13 -11.76 -0.84
CA TRP A 134 7.27 -12.03 0.01
C TRP A 134 8.18 -13.02 -0.68
N VAL A 135 9.47 -12.72 -0.69
CA VAL A 135 10.44 -13.56 -1.36
C VAL A 135 11.63 -13.88 -0.47
N GLU A 136 12.22 -15.03 -0.73
CA GLU A 136 13.58 -15.37 -0.32
C GLU A 136 14.37 -15.78 -1.56
N ILE A 137 15.56 -15.22 -1.71
CA ILE A 137 16.43 -15.41 -2.85
C ILE A 137 17.69 -16.13 -2.38
N ASP A 138 18.00 -17.28 -2.97
CA ASP A 138 19.33 -17.89 -2.84
C ASP A 138 20.32 -17.05 -3.65
N ARG A 139 21.10 -16.22 -2.95
CA ARG A 139 22.02 -15.27 -3.57
C ARG A 139 23.08 -15.98 -4.44
N ALA A 140 23.57 -17.14 -4.01
CA ALA A 140 24.61 -17.85 -4.73
C ALA A 140 24.13 -18.45 -6.06
N ALA A 141 22.87 -18.84 -6.12
CA ALA A 141 22.24 -19.39 -7.31
C ALA A 141 21.61 -18.31 -8.22
N ALA A 142 21.37 -17.10 -7.71
CA ALA A 142 20.75 -16.01 -8.45
C ALA A 142 21.77 -15.32 -9.38
N VAL A 143 21.95 -15.89 -10.57
CA VAL A 143 22.88 -15.42 -11.60
C VAL A 143 22.13 -14.70 -12.72
N LEU A 144 22.43 -13.43 -12.95
CA LEU A 144 21.85 -12.64 -14.03
C LEU A 144 22.26 -13.20 -15.39
N HIS A 145 21.38 -13.08 -16.40
CA HIS A 145 21.71 -13.46 -17.76
C HIS A 145 22.94 -12.69 -18.26
N PRO A 146 23.90 -13.39 -18.93
CA PRO A 146 25.03 -12.71 -19.55
C PRO A 146 24.54 -11.79 -20.69
N GLY A 147 25.18 -10.63 -20.81
CA GLY A 147 24.85 -9.64 -21.86
C GLY A 147 23.72 -8.68 -21.52
N LEU A 148 23.16 -8.73 -20.32
CA LEU A 148 22.29 -7.64 -19.84
C LEU A 148 23.09 -6.33 -19.75
N PRO A 149 22.52 -5.19 -20.14
CA PRO A 149 23.21 -3.89 -20.15
C PRO A 149 23.30 -3.29 -18.74
N ILE A 150 24.01 -3.96 -17.83
CA ILE A 150 24.16 -3.56 -16.44
C ILE A 150 25.20 -2.44 -16.34
N ASP A 151 24.85 -1.35 -15.64
CA ASP A 151 25.74 -0.25 -15.29
C ASP A 151 25.89 -0.15 -13.76
N LEU A 152 26.90 -0.83 -13.22
CA LEU A 152 27.19 -0.77 -11.79
C LEU A 152 27.72 0.61 -11.33
N ASP A 153 28.30 1.40 -12.23
CA ASP A 153 28.79 2.75 -11.91
C ASP A 153 27.65 3.75 -11.74
N ALA A 154 26.45 3.41 -12.21
CA ALA A 154 25.23 4.20 -12.01
C ALA A 154 24.70 4.11 -10.57
N VAL A 155 25.15 3.14 -9.76
CA VAL A 155 24.68 2.91 -8.40
C VAL A 155 25.76 3.26 -7.38
N ARG A 156 25.41 4.03 -6.37
CA ARG A 156 26.33 4.41 -5.28
C ARG A 156 25.66 4.33 -3.91
N TYR A 157 26.46 4.16 -2.88
CA TYR A 157 26.01 4.34 -1.49
C TYR A 157 25.77 5.82 -1.20
N VAL A 158 24.71 6.10 -0.45
CA VAL A 158 24.39 7.43 0.06
C VAL A 158 23.99 7.34 1.54
N GLU A 159 24.30 8.40 2.31
CA GLU A 159 24.10 8.44 3.77
C GLU A 159 23.60 9.83 4.19
N GLY A 160 23.03 9.91 5.39
CA GLY A 160 22.59 11.16 6.02
C GLY A 160 21.57 11.94 5.19
N ASP A 161 21.62 13.25 5.25
CA ASP A 161 20.67 14.15 4.56
C ASP A 161 20.64 13.94 3.03
N ALA A 162 21.80 13.65 2.43
CA ALA A 162 21.87 13.39 0.99
C ALA A 162 21.09 12.11 0.59
N ALA A 163 21.06 11.10 1.44
CA ALA A 163 20.20 9.93 1.23
C ALA A 163 18.73 10.33 1.33
N ARG A 164 18.34 11.01 2.41
CA ARG A 164 16.94 11.44 2.64
C ARG A 164 16.39 12.21 1.45
N ASP A 165 17.11 13.24 0.98
CA ASP A 165 16.67 14.12 -0.08
C ASP A 165 16.54 13.38 -1.42
N HIS A 166 17.53 12.51 -1.74
CA HIS A 166 17.49 11.67 -2.93
C HIS A 166 16.30 10.68 -2.91
N LEU A 167 16.09 10.01 -1.79
CA LEU A 167 15.00 9.05 -1.65
C LEU A 167 13.63 9.74 -1.81
N ALA A 168 13.46 10.94 -1.25
CA ALA A 168 12.24 11.72 -1.37
C ALA A 168 11.96 12.15 -2.83
N GLU A 169 12.98 12.64 -3.54
CA GLU A 169 12.86 13.03 -4.96
C GLU A 169 12.49 11.84 -5.84
N VAL A 170 13.18 10.72 -5.68
CA VAL A 170 12.93 9.50 -6.46
C VAL A 170 11.55 8.94 -6.15
N TRP A 171 11.15 8.96 -4.86
CA TRP A 171 9.83 8.50 -4.45
C TRP A 171 8.71 9.23 -5.17
N GLU A 172 8.76 10.55 -5.27
CA GLU A 172 7.71 11.35 -5.92
C GLU A 172 7.55 11.00 -7.41
N ARG A 173 8.66 10.63 -8.08
CA ARG A 173 8.61 10.13 -9.47
C ARG A 173 8.07 8.71 -9.54
N TYR A 174 8.55 7.82 -8.66
CA TYR A 174 8.18 6.40 -8.65
C TYR A 174 6.70 6.19 -8.35
N ARG A 175 6.16 6.85 -7.32
CA ARG A 175 4.78 6.63 -6.90
C ARG A 175 3.77 6.84 -8.04
N ARG A 176 4.08 7.71 -9.00
CA ARG A 176 3.23 7.98 -10.18
C ARG A 176 3.30 6.90 -11.26
N THR A 177 4.25 5.99 -11.17
CA THR A 177 4.42 4.90 -12.14
C THR A 177 3.61 3.66 -11.79
N ARG A 178 3.02 3.60 -10.58
CA ARG A 178 2.35 2.38 -10.10
C ARG A 178 1.08 2.70 -9.32
N ALA A 179 -0.04 2.15 -9.76
CA ALA A 179 -1.30 2.28 -9.04
C ALA A 179 -1.20 1.68 -7.64
N GLY A 180 -1.78 2.38 -6.66
CA GLY A 180 -1.76 1.99 -5.25
C GLY A 180 -0.65 2.64 -4.43
N GLU A 181 0.41 3.19 -5.04
CA GLU A 181 1.41 3.95 -4.29
C GLU A 181 0.83 5.29 -3.80
N ILE A 182 1.31 5.74 -2.64
CA ILE A 182 0.79 6.92 -1.95
C ILE A 182 1.85 8.02 -1.83
N SER A 183 1.40 9.25 -1.62
CA SER A 183 2.30 10.36 -1.28
C SER A 183 2.93 10.17 0.09
N ARG A 184 4.14 10.74 0.26
CA ARG A 184 4.86 10.85 1.54
C ARG A 184 5.24 12.30 1.73
N ASP A 185 4.84 12.89 2.84
CA ASP A 185 5.26 14.23 3.20
C ASP A 185 6.69 14.25 3.80
N THR A 186 7.18 15.45 4.09
CA THR A 186 8.52 15.63 4.68
C THR A 186 8.65 14.93 6.03
N VAL A 187 7.61 15.00 6.87
CA VAL A 187 7.61 14.36 8.19
C VAL A 187 7.72 12.85 8.07
N TRP A 188 7.01 12.26 7.09
CA TRP A 188 7.09 10.84 6.78
C TRP A 188 8.49 10.42 6.35
N HIS A 189 9.10 11.19 5.44
CA HIS A 189 10.47 10.93 4.98
C HIS A 189 11.47 11.03 6.12
N ASP A 190 11.38 12.06 6.95
CA ASP A 190 12.28 12.27 8.10
C ASP A 190 12.16 11.13 9.12
N GLN A 191 10.95 10.76 9.51
CA GLN A 191 10.72 9.66 10.46
C GLN A 191 11.18 8.31 9.91
N THR A 192 10.93 8.04 8.63
CA THR A 192 11.37 6.80 7.97
C THR A 192 12.90 6.74 7.92
N HIS A 193 13.56 7.86 7.58
CA HIS A 193 15.00 7.95 7.54
C HIS A 193 15.62 7.73 8.93
N GLN A 194 15.15 8.44 9.96
CA GLN A 194 15.59 8.28 11.34
C GLN A 194 15.42 6.84 11.86
N ALA A 195 14.27 6.20 11.57
CA ALA A 195 14.06 4.81 11.95
C ALA A 195 15.01 3.84 11.24
N ARG A 196 15.46 4.17 10.03
CA ARG A 196 16.40 3.36 9.26
C ARG A 196 17.85 3.51 9.73
N GLU A 197 18.22 4.64 10.32
CA GLU A 197 19.56 4.85 10.89
C GLU A 197 19.82 4.03 12.17
N GLN A 198 18.78 3.52 12.80
CA GLN A 198 18.90 2.72 14.02
C GLN A 198 18.89 1.21 13.69
N PRO A 199 19.71 0.41 14.42
CA PRO A 199 19.57 -1.05 14.38
C PRO A 199 18.17 -1.48 14.81
N ASP A 200 17.67 -2.56 14.22
CA ASP A 200 16.34 -3.10 14.55
C ASP A 200 16.38 -4.62 14.67
N ASN A 201 15.98 -5.16 15.82
CA ASN A 201 15.85 -6.61 16.05
C ASN A 201 17.05 -7.46 15.58
N GLY A 202 18.28 -6.97 15.81
CA GLY A 202 19.52 -7.62 15.39
C GLY A 202 19.87 -7.46 13.91
N LEU A 203 19.16 -6.59 13.19
CA LEU A 203 19.53 -6.08 11.88
C LEU A 203 20.42 -4.83 12.03
N SER A 204 21.32 -4.62 11.09
CA SER A 204 22.10 -3.38 10.98
C SER A 204 21.23 -2.14 10.81
N PRO A 205 21.76 -0.92 10.96
CA PRO A 205 21.21 0.25 10.30
C PRO A 205 20.98 -0.03 8.81
N ALA A 206 20.08 0.72 8.16
CA ALA A 206 19.87 0.54 6.74
C ALA A 206 21.02 1.12 5.92
N PHE A 207 21.40 0.39 4.87
CA PHE A 207 22.25 0.88 3.79
C PHE A 207 21.38 1.36 2.65
N HIS A 208 21.71 2.51 2.06
CA HIS A 208 20.97 3.10 0.96
C HIS A 208 21.81 3.10 -0.32
N LEU A 209 21.27 2.49 -1.37
CA LEU A 209 21.81 2.50 -2.72
C LEU A 209 21.01 3.50 -3.54
N ALA A 210 21.69 4.48 -4.11
CA ALA A 210 21.10 5.51 -4.97
C ALA A 210 21.48 5.27 -6.43
N HIS A 211 20.49 5.27 -7.28
CA HIS A 211 20.57 5.38 -8.73
C HIS A 211 19.84 6.66 -9.15
N ARG A 212 20.22 7.30 -10.26
CA ARG A 212 19.54 8.51 -10.74
C ARG A 212 18.01 8.35 -10.81
N ASP A 213 17.54 7.19 -11.25
CA ASP A 213 16.13 6.87 -11.46
C ASP A 213 15.65 5.74 -10.54
N GLY A 214 16.19 5.66 -9.32
CA GLY A 214 15.79 4.65 -8.38
C GLY A 214 16.60 4.66 -7.09
N TYR A 215 16.18 3.83 -6.14
CA TYR A 215 16.96 3.52 -4.97
C TYR A 215 16.60 2.14 -4.41
N ALA A 216 17.50 1.59 -3.59
CA ALA A 216 17.19 0.44 -2.75
C ALA A 216 17.67 0.72 -1.32
N ALA A 217 16.93 0.23 -0.32
CA ALA A 217 17.33 0.26 1.07
C ALA A 217 17.32 -1.15 1.64
N TYR A 218 18.39 -1.56 2.30
CA TYR A 218 18.50 -2.88 2.88
C TYR A 218 19.19 -2.87 4.24
N ARG A 219 18.94 -3.89 5.03
CA ARG A 219 19.60 -4.17 6.32
C ARG A 219 20.26 -5.54 6.27
N VAL A 220 21.23 -5.77 7.11
CA VAL A 220 21.94 -7.05 7.17
C VAL A 220 21.84 -7.62 8.58
N ARG A 221 21.43 -8.88 8.66
CA ARG A 221 21.61 -9.71 9.85
C ARG A 221 22.86 -10.55 9.64
N THR A 222 23.86 -10.32 10.48
CA THR A 222 25.09 -11.09 10.42
C THR A 222 24.83 -12.53 10.88
N ASN A 223 25.32 -13.47 10.10
CA ASN A 223 25.35 -14.88 10.44
C ASN A 223 26.71 -15.47 10.04
N TRP A 224 27.43 -15.94 11.03
CA TRP A 224 28.77 -16.49 10.83
C TRP A 224 28.83 -17.87 11.44
N ASN A 225 28.71 -18.90 10.62
CA ASN A 225 28.68 -20.29 11.05
C ASN A 225 29.77 -21.09 10.34
N GLY A 226 31.05 -20.80 10.67
CA GLY A 226 32.24 -21.34 9.99
C GLY A 226 32.53 -20.69 8.64
N ARG A 227 31.52 -20.11 7.99
CA ARG A 227 31.60 -19.26 6.80
C ARG A 227 30.52 -18.17 6.87
N PRO A 228 30.75 -17.01 6.23
CA PRO A 228 29.72 -15.98 6.18
C PRO A 228 28.48 -16.48 5.40
N SER A 229 27.33 -16.24 5.97
CA SER A 229 26.02 -16.50 5.32
C SER A 229 24.99 -15.51 5.82
N ASN A 230 25.33 -14.22 5.71
CA ASN A 230 24.47 -13.13 6.18
C ASN A 230 23.12 -13.16 5.45
N ARG A 231 22.09 -12.67 6.13
CA ARG A 231 20.77 -12.42 5.55
C ARG A 231 20.63 -10.93 5.28
N LEU A 232 20.39 -10.57 4.02
CA LEU A 232 20.04 -9.23 3.60
C LEU A 232 18.51 -9.11 3.57
N GLU A 233 17.97 -8.17 4.33
CA GLU A 233 16.56 -7.81 4.31
C GLU A 233 16.42 -6.55 3.43
N LEU A 234 15.86 -6.72 2.23
CA LEU A 234 15.54 -5.62 1.33
C LEU A 234 14.29 -4.91 1.85
N VAL A 235 14.52 -3.75 2.47
CA VAL A 235 13.49 -2.95 3.16
C VAL A 235 12.64 -2.19 2.15
N GLU A 236 13.29 -1.66 1.10
CA GLU A 236 12.63 -0.91 0.06
C GLU A 236 13.36 -1.06 -1.27
N PHE A 237 12.60 -1.13 -2.37
CA PHE A 237 13.14 -1.25 -3.71
C PHE A 237 12.28 -0.40 -4.67
N VAL A 238 12.83 0.69 -5.15
CA VAL A 238 12.09 1.78 -5.83
C VAL A 238 12.75 2.12 -7.16
N PRO A 239 12.53 1.32 -8.21
CA PRO A 239 13.01 1.62 -9.55
C PRO A 239 11.97 2.41 -10.35
N VAL A 240 12.31 3.62 -10.79
CA VAL A 240 11.47 4.44 -11.68
C VAL A 240 11.51 3.91 -13.11
N THR A 241 12.66 3.39 -13.53
CA THR A 241 12.90 2.86 -14.89
C THR A 241 13.33 1.40 -14.87
N GLU A 242 13.18 0.71 -15.99
CA GLU A 242 13.65 -0.68 -16.15
C GLU A 242 15.19 -0.78 -16.01
N GLN A 243 15.94 0.24 -16.46
CA GLN A 243 17.38 0.28 -16.28
C GLN A 243 17.73 0.39 -14.79
N ALA A 244 17.10 1.29 -14.05
CA ALA A 244 17.29 1.38 -12.60
C ALA A 244 16.93 0.09 -11.87
N HIS A 245 15.88 -0.63 -12.32
CA HIS A 245 15.51 -1.93 -11.79
C HIS A 245 16.64 -2.95 -11.98
N LEU A 246 17.22 -3.02 -13.17
CA LEU A 246 18.31 -3.93 -13.49
C LEU A 246 19.58 -3.62 -12.69
N ASP A 247 20.02 -2.37 -12.67
CA ASP A 247 21.26 -1.94 -12.03
C ASP A 247 21.20 -2.08 -10.52
N LEU A 248 20.06 -1.75 -9.92
CA LEU A 248 19.82 -1.91 -8.47
C LEU A 248 19.80 -3.40 -8.08
N TRP A 249 19.14 -4.28 -8.86
CA TRP A 249 19.17 -5.71 -8.59
C TRP A 249 20.57 -6.29 -8.77
N ALA A 250 21.30 -5.89 -9.81
CA ALA A 250 22.68 -6.32 -10.02
C ALA A 250 23.57 -5.96 -8.83
N THR A 251 23.39 -4.74 -8.30
CA THR A 251 24.14 -4.26 -7.12
C THR A 251 23.73 -5.04 -5.86
N VAL A 252 22.43 -5.23 -5.59
CA VAL A 252 21.94 -5.97 -4.42
C VAL A 252 22.38 -7.42 -4.44
N LEU A 253 22.33 -8.09 -5.60
CA LEU A 253 22.85 -9.44 -5.80
C LEU A 253 24.39 -9.49 -5.66
N GLY A 254 25.09 -8.37 -5.90
CA GLY A 254 26.54 -8.22 -5.76
C GLY A 254 27.03 -8.05 -4.32
N VAL A 255 26.15 -7.85 -3.32
CA VAL A 255 26.58 -7.64 -1.93
C VAL A 255 27.26 -8.89 -1.39
N ASP A 256 28.53 -8.70 -0.91
CA ASP A 256 29.36 -9.80 -0.41
C ASP A 256 28.87 -10.36 0.91
N LEU A 257 29.28 -11.60 1.20
CA LEU A 257 29.02 -12.31 2.46
C LEU A 257 27.54 -12.63 2.70
N VAL A 258 26.66 -12.34 1.76
CA VAL A 258 25.22 -12.62 1.82
C VAL A 258 24.93 -14.01 1.24
N GLY A 259 24.21 -14.82 2.00
CA GLY A 259 23.71 -16.12 1.55
C GLY A 259 22.24 -16.06 1.08
N THR A 260 21.44 -15.24 1.76
CA THR A 260 20.00 -15.08 1.46
C THR A 260 19.64 -13.61 1.38
N ILE A 261 18.89 -13.23 0.34
CA ILE A 261 18.23 -11.93 0.23
C ILE A 261 16.74 -12.16 0.43
N ALA A 262 16.12 -11.39 1.31
CA ALA A 262 14.68 -11.46 1.57
C ALA A 262 14.00 -10.12 1.41
N SER A 263 12.77 -10.13 0.96
CA SER A 263 11.89 -8.97 1.00
C SER A 263 10.46 -9.39 1.33
N LYS A 264 9.78 -8.54 2.08
CA LYS A 264 8.37 -8.72 2.45
C LYS A 264 7.43 -7.77 1.70
N ASN A 265 7.95 -7.00 0.76
CA ASN A 265 7.18 -5.95 0.11
C ASN A 265 7.59 -5.71 -1.35
N LEU A 266 7.68 -6.78 -2.14
CA LEU A 266 7.81 -6.66 -3.58
C LEU A 266 6.44 -6.71 -4.27
N PRO A 267 6.29 -6.05 -5.43
CA PRO A 267 5.08 -6.18 -6.23
C PRO A 267 4.88 -7.62 -6.72
N SER A 268 3.63 -8.04 -6.94
CA SER A 268 3.33 -9.40 -7.39
C SER A 268 3.88 -9.73 -8.79
N ASP A 269 4.12 -8.71 -9.60
CA ASP A 269 4.70 -8.78 -10.95
C ASP A 269 6.21 -8.48 -10.99
N GLU A 270 6.92 -8.65 -9.85
CA GLU A 270 8.37 -8.45 -9.78
C GLU A 270 9.12 -9.24 -10.88
N ALA A 271 9.94 -8.51 -11.65
CA ALA A 271 10.55 -9.04 -12.86
C ALA A 271 11.89 -9.76 -12.64
N LEU A 272 12.51 -9.66 -11.45
CA LEU A 272 13.81 -10.29 -11.18
C LEU A 272 13.92 -11.75 -11.65
N PRO A 273 12.91 -12.63 -11.44
CA PRO A 273 13.02 -14.02 -11.89
C PRO A 273 13.37 -14.17 -13.38
N TRP A 274 12.88 -13.23 -14.22
CA TRP A 274 13.08 -13.25 -15.67
C TRP A 274 14.43 -12.66 -16.11
N LEU A 275 15.15 -12.01 -15.20
CA LEU A 275 16.51 -11.50 -15.43
C LEU A 275 17.58 -12.55 -15.09
N LEU A 276 17.20 -13.65 -14.42
CA LEU A 276 18.11 -14.71 -13.99
C LEU A 276 18.19 -15.84 -15.02
N THR A 277 19.36 -16.48 -15.07
CA THR A 277 19.58 -17.70 -15.88
C THR A 277 18.74 -18.89 -15.41
N ASP A 278 18.36 -18.92 -14.14
CA ASP A 278 17.37 -19.82 -13.54
C ASP A 278 16.41 -19.01 -12.68
N VAL A 279 15.11 -19.19 -12.83
CA VAL A 279 14.07 -18.47 -12.07
C VAL A 279 13.91 -18.98 -10.63
N ARG A 280 14.35 -20.21 -10.35
CA ARG A 280 14.10 -20.93 -9.09
C ARG A 280 14.78 -20.33 -7.85
N PRO A 281 15.94 -19.67 -7.93
CA PRO A 281 16.53 -18.97 -6.80
C PRO A 281 15.62 -17.93 -6.13
N VAL A 282 14.61 -17.40 -6.84
CA VAL A 282 13.63 -16.46 -6.29
C VAL A 282 12.41 -17.22 -5.81
N GLY A 283 12.47 -17.70 -4.56
CA GLY A 283 11.36 -18.38 -3.92
C GLY A 283 10.30 -17.39 -3.41
N THR A 284 9.04 -17.53 -3.87
CA THR A 284 7.90 -16.82 -3.25
C THR A 284 7.50 -17.55 -1.98
N THR A 285 7.70 -16.92 -0.83
CA THR A 285 7.31 -17.50 0.47
C THR A 285 5.85 -17.23 0.79
N GLN A 286 5.33 -16.05 0.39
CA GLN A 286 3.92 -15.68 0.55
C GLN A 286 3.49 -14.74 -0.57
N LEU A 287 2.24 -14.85 -0.99
CA LEU A 287 1.50 -13.84 -1.74
C LEU A 287 0.34 -13.40 -0.85
N ARG A 288 0.32 -12.12 -0.49
CA ARG A 288 -0.63 -11.56 0.47
C ARG A 288 -1.42 -10.42 -0.12
N ASP A 289 -2.56 -10.14 0.51
CA ASP A 289 -3.21 -8.84 0.37
C ASP A 289 -2.26 -7.73 0.83
N GLY A 290 -2.26 -6.65 0.09
CA GLY A 290 -1.60 -5.40 0.44
C GLY A 290 -2.62 -4.38 0.96
N MET A 291 -2.67 -3.22 0.30
CA MET A 291 -3.64 -2.19 0.62
C MET A 291 -5.06 -2.62 0.22
N TRP A 292 -6.02 -2.36 1.11
CA TRP A 292 -7.46 -2.46 0.86
C TRP A 292 -8.00 -1.06 0.57
N ALA A 293 -8.99 -0.96 -0.31
CA ALA A 293 -9.60 0.31 -0.67
C ALA A 293 -11.12 0.24 -0.67
N LYS A 294 -11.72 1.37 -0.31
CA LYS A 294 -13.13 1.69 -0.42
C LYS A 294 -13.28 2.92 -1.31
N VAL A 295 -14.21 2.87 -2.25
CA VAL A 295 -14.56 4.03 -3.09
C VAL A 295 -15.66 4.81 -2.39
N THR A 296 -15.38 6.04 -1.98
CA THR A 296 -16.30 6.97 -1.33
C THR A 296 -17.00 7.83 -2.35
N ASP A 297 -16.28 8.31 -3.38
CA ASP A 297 -16.87 9.00 -4.56
C ASP A 297 -16.49 8.30 -5.87
N PRO A 298 -17.40 7.44 -6.41
CA PRO A 298 -17.16 6.76 -7.67
C PRO A 298 -17.00 7.69 -8.88
N ALA A 299 -17.65 8.86 -8.90
CA ALA A 299 -17.54 9.77 -10.03
C ALA A 299 -16.13 10.32 -10.17
N VAL A 300 -15.53 10.75 -9.06
CA VAL A 300 -14.17 11.25 -9.01
C VAL A 300 -13.16 10.12 -9.20
N ALA A 301 -13.27 9.02 -8.42
CA ALA A 301 -12.28 7.95 -8.43
C ALA A 301 -12.19 7.24 -9.79
N PHE A 302 -13.31 6.82 -10.37
CA PHE A 302 -13.32 6.16 -11.68
C PHE A 302 -13.16 7.13 -12.86
N GLY A 303 -13.45 8.41 -12.67
CA GLY A 303 -13.19 9.46 -13.65
C GLY A 303 -11.72 9.88 -13.75
N ALA A 304 -10.91 9.56 -12.73
CA ALA A 304 -9.51 9.94 -12.67
C ALA A 304 -8.52 8.85 -13.11
N ARG A 305 -8.99 7.62 -13.38
CA ARG A 305 -8.11 6.52 -13.81
C ARG A 305 -8.18 6.31 -15.33
N THR A 306 -7.15 5.69 -15.91
CA THR A 306 -7.22 5.16 -17.28
C THR A 306 -7.67 3.69 -17.31
N TYR A 307 -8.09 3.22 -18.48
CA TYR A 307 -8.60 1.87 -18.72
C TYR A 307 -7.82 1.16 -19.82
N GLY A 308 -7.93 -0.16 -19.89
CA GLY A 308 -7.19 -0.97 -20.86
C GLY A 308 -7.73 -0.90 -22.29
N THR A 309 -8.98 -0.46 -22.46
CA THR A 309 -9.64 -0.35 -23.79
C THR A 309 -10.66 0.78 -23.79
N ASP A 310 -10.89 1.35 -24.96
CA ASP A 310 -12.06 2.20 -25.18
C ASP A 310 -13.32 1.36 -25.05
N ASP A 311 -14.15 1.66 -24.07
CA ASP A 311 -15.41 0.97 -23.82
C ASP A 311 -16.26 1.79 -22.83
N ARG A 312 -17.51 1.36 -22.67
CA ARG A 312 -18.46 1.89 -21.69
C ARG A 312 -19.14 0.74 -20.97
N LEU A 313 -19.02 0.72 -19.63
CA LEU A 313 -19.69 -0.24 -18.77
C LEU A 313 -20.57 0.49 -17.75
N VAL A 314 -21.75 -0.06 -17.49
CA VAL A 314 -22.61 0.38 -16.40
C VAL A 314 -22.46 -0.57 -15.24
N VAL A 315 -21.90 -0.06 -14.13
CA VAL A 315 -21.66 -0.82 -12.89
C VAL A 315 -22.67 -0.36 -11.85
N GLU A 316 -23.39 -1.30 -11.25
CA GLU A 316 -24.26 -1.06 -10.09
C GLU A 316 -23.57 -1.56 -8.82
N ALA A 317 -23.48 -0.69 -7.83
CA ALA A 317 -23.02 -1.04 -6.49
C ALA A 317 -23.93 -0.35 -5.45
N ASP A 318 -24.39 -1.08 -4.46
CA ASP A 318 -25.29 -0.58 -3.40
C ASP A 318 -26.53 0.17 -3.96
N GLY A 319 -27.14 -0.38 -5.04
CA GLY A 319 -28.32 0.18 -5.70
C GLY A 319 -28.07 1.45 -6.53
N VAL A 320 -26.83 1.94 -6.59
CA VAL A 320 -26.44 3.10 -7.41
C VAL A 320 -25.72 2.63 -8.67
N ARG A 321 -26.08 3.22 -9.83
CA ARG A 321 -25.54 2.86 -11.15
C ARG A 321 -24.63 3.95 -11.67
N TRP A 322 -23.45 3.54 -12.12
CA TRP A 322 -22.41 4.40 -12.64
C TRP A 322 -22.07 3.95 -14.08
N ALA A 323 -22.17 4.86 -15.04
CA ALA A 323 -21.62 4.65 -16.37
C ALA A 323 -20.15 5.11 -16.32
N ILE A 324 -19.26 4.16 -16.51
CA ILE A 324 -17.81 4.36 -16.59
C ILE A 324 -17.44 4.20 -18.06
N GLU A 325 -16.77 5.20 -18.62
CA GLU A 325 -16.50 5.28 -20.05
C GLU A 325 -15.10 5.84 -20.32
N GLN A 326 -14.37 5.23 -21.24
CA GLN A 326 -13.17 5.77 -21.86
C GLN A 326 -13.35 5.80 -23.37
N ALA A 327 -13.03 6.93 -23.99
CA ALA A 327 -13.00 7.14 -25.43
C ALA A 327 -11.75 7.95 -25.80
N GLY A 328 -10.69 7.26 -26.20
CA GLY A 328 -9.37 7.85 -26.35
C GLY A 328 -8.83 8.37 -24.99
N ASP A 329 -8.48 9.65 -24.95
CA ASP A 329 -7.99 10.30 -23.72
C ASP A 329 -9.13 10.78 -22.79
N ASP A 330 -10.37 10.75 -23.26
CA ASP A 330 -11.51 11.20 -22.48
C ASP A 330 -12.02 10.08 -21.58
N VAL A 331 -12.02 10.34 -20.26
CA VAL A 331 -12.55 9.41 -19.24
C VAL A 331 -13.69 10.08 -18.48
N SER A 332 -14.75 9.36 -18.25
CA SER A 332 -15.87 9.85 -17.45
C SER A 332 -16.50 8.75 -16.59
N CYS A 333 -16.97 9.15 -15.41
CA CYS A 333 -17.81 8.32 -14.56
C CYS A 333 -19.01 9.17 -14.09
N ARG A 334 -20.23 8.72 -14.38
CA ARG A 334 -21.44 9.49 -14.06
C ARG A 334 -22.59 8.59 -13.64
N ARG A 335 -23.43 9.10 -12.76
CA ARG A 335 -24.63 8.42 -12.32
C ARG A 335 -25.64 8.29 -13.45
N VAL A 336 -26.22 7.10 -13.60
CA VAL A 336 -27.20 6.81 -14.68
C VAL A 336 -28.36 5.96 -14.17
N ARG A 337 -29.44 5.87 -15.00
CA ARG A 337 -30.58 4.98 -14.74
C ARG A 337 -30.63 3.76 -15.67
N THR A 338 -29.65 3.65 -16.55
CA THR A 338 -29.52 2.57 -17.54
C THR A 338 -29.38 1.22 -16.83
N ARG A 339 -29.87 0.15 -17.47
CA ARG A 339 -29.69 -1.23 -16.97
C ARG A 339 -28.20 -1.52 -16.78
N PRO A 340 -27.78 -2.12 -15.64
CA PRO A 340 -26.39 -2.40 -15.39
C PRO A 340 -25.86 -3.53 -16.29
N ASP A 341 -24.60 -3.42 -16.67
CA ASP A 341 -23.79 -4.47 -17.27
C ASP A 341 -23.24 -5.39 -16.17
N LEU A 342 -22.78 -4.79 -15.06
CA LEU A 342 -22.25 -5.45 -13.88
C LEU A 342 -23.02 -5.01 -12.63
N VAL A 343 -23.30 -5.95 -11.74
CA VAL A 343 -23.81 -5.67 -10.38
C VAL A 343 -22.80 -6.24 -9.39
N THR A 344 -22.35 -5.43 -8.44
CA THR A 344 -21.29 -5.80 -7.51
C THR A 344 -21.54 -5.21 -6.11
N ASP A 345 -20.77 -5.66 -5.11
CA ASP A 345 -20.73 -5.05 -3.78
C ASP A 345 -19.66 -3.94 -3.69
N LEU A 346 -19.71 -3.11 -2.66
CA LEU A 346 -18.77 -2.02 -2.46
C LEU A 346 -17.29 -2.50 -2.37
N PRO A 347 -16.97 -3.61 -1.64
CA PRO A 347 -15.61 -4.14 -1.63
C PRO A 347 -15.06 -4.49 -3.01
N SER A 348 -15.88 -5.12 -3.84
CA SER A 348 -15.46 -5.47 -5.20
C SER A 348 -15.30 -4.24 -6.09
N LEU A 349 -16.07 -3.18 -5.85
CA LEU A 349 -15.90 -1.89 -6.53
C LEU A 349 -14.52 -1.29 -6.22
N GLY A 350 -14.07 -1.35 -4.95
CA GLY A 350 -12.73 -0.94 -4.54
C GLY A 350 -11.62 -1.76 -5.21
N ALA A 351 -11.80 -3.08 -5.33
CA ALA A 351 -10.86 -3.95 -6.03
C ALA A 351 -10.76 -3.64 -7.54
N LEU A 352 -11.89 -3.33 -8.20
CA LEU A 352 -11.94 -2.96 -9.62
C LEU A 352 -11.24 -1.61 -9.87
N LEU A 353 -11.32 -0.66 -8.93
CA LEU A 353 -10.74 0.67 -9.11
C LEU A 353 -9.24 0.59 -9.42
N PHE A 354 -8.50 -0.28 -8.75
CA PHE A 354 -7.06 -0.40 -8.95
C PHE A 354 -6.65 -1.39 -10.05
N GLY A 355 -7.59 -2.21 -10.54
CA GLY A 355 -7.36 -3.13 -11.66
C GLY A 355 -6.50 -4.35 -11.35
N GLY A 356 -6.16 -4.58 -10.08
CA GLY A 356 -5.39 -5.76 -9.62
C GLY A 356 -6.22 -7.05 -9.59
N THR A 357 -7.55 -6.94 -9.56
CA THR A 357 -8.47 -8.07 -9.51
C THR A 357 -9.37 -8.05 -10.73
N ARG A 358 -9.46 -9.16 -11.44
CA ARG A 358 -10.30 -9.30 -12.63
C ARG A 358 -11.79 -9.43 -12.26
N ALA A 359 -12.67 -8.90 -13.09
CA ALA A 359 -14.13 -9.07 -12.93
C ALA A 359 -14.54 -10.56 -12.96
N THR A 360 -13.87 -11.38 -13.77
CA THR A 360 -14.06 -12.85 -13.78
C THR A 360 -13.72 -13.50 -12.45
N ALA A 361 -12.69 -13.04 -11.75
CA ALA A 361 -12.34 -13.54 -10.42
C ALA A 361 -13.38 -13.15 -9.37
N LEU A 362 -13.88 -11.91 -9.41
CA LEU A 362 -14.96 -11.44 -8.53
C LEU A 362 -16.29 -12.18 -8.81
N ALA A 363 -16.56 -12.50 -10.08
CA ALA A 363 -17.71 -13.33 -10.43
C ALA A 363 -17.60 -14.76 -9.91
N ALA A 364 -16.41 -15.36 -9.96
CA ALA A 364 -16.15 -16.67 -9.37
C ALA A 364 -16.34 -16.66 -7.84
N GLN A 365 -16.04 -15.55 -7.17
CA GLN A 365 -16.31 -15.32 -5.74
C GLN A 365 -17.78 -15.02 -5.43
N ARG A 366 -18.63 -14.87 -6.47
CA ARG A 366 -20.06 -14.50 -6.36
C ARG A 366 -20.31 -13.10 -5.75
N THR A 367 -19.32 -12.22 -5.81
CA THR A 367 -19.43 -10.83 -5.36
C THR A 367 -19.71 -9.86 -6.50
N LEU A 368 -19.63 -10.36 -7.73
CA LEU A 368 -19.97 -9.64 -8.95
C LEU A 368 -20.83 -10.56 -9.86
N THR A 369 -21.88 -10.01 -10.44
CA THR A 369 -22.67 -10.63 -11.50
C THR A 369 -22.64 -9.78 -12.74
N ALA A 370 -22.46 -10.40 -13.90
CA ALA A 370 -22.54 -9.74 -15.18
C ALA A 370 -23.85 -10.12 -15.90
N ARG A 371 -24.33 -9.24 -16.77
CA ARG A 371 -25.53 -9.48 -17.59
C ARG A 371 -25.36 -10.72 -18.47
N ASP A 372 -24.18 -10.97 -18.98
CA ASP A 372 -23.80 -12.15 -19.77
C ASP A 372 -22.25 -12.36 -19.72
N ALA A 373 -21.79 -13.49 -20.27
CA ALA A 373 -20.37 -13.85 -20.26
C ALA A 373 -19.48 -12.89 -21.10
N ARG A 374 -20.02 -12.26 -22.15
CA ARG A 374 -19.27 -11.31 -22.97
C ARG A 374 -18.95 -10.04 -22.18
N VAL A 375 -19.87 -9.64 -21.30
CA VAL A 375 -19.64 -8.49 -20.40
C VAL A 375 -18.49 -8.75 -19.45
N LEU A 376 -18.32 -9.97 -18.92
CA LEU A 376 -17.15 -10.30 -18.07
C LEU A 376 -15.83 -10.16 -18.82
N THR A 377 -15.77 -10.67 -20.05
CA THR A 377 -14.56 -10.54 -20.90
C THR A 377 -14.23 -9.07 -21.18
N ARG A 378 -15.26 -8.27 -21.50
CA ARG A 378 -15.10 -6.82 -21.70
C ARG A 378 -14.62 -6.13 -20.43
N ALA A 379 -15.21 -6.47 -19.28
CA ALA A 379 -14.83 -5.89 -17.99
C ALA A 379 -13.37 -6.22 -17.60
N ASP A 380 -12.93 -7.45 -17.83
CA ASP A 380 -11.53 -7.82 -17.62
C ASP A 380 -10.59 -7.00 -18.51
N ALA A 381 -10.91 -6.81 -19.79
CA ALA A 381 -10.13 -5.99 -20.71
C ALA A 381 -10.17 -4.49 -20.36
N PHE A 382 -11.33 -4.01 -19.90
CA PHE A 382 -11.54 -2.61 -19.54
C PHE A 382 -10.79 -2.21 -18.27
N PHE A 383 -10.91 -2.99 -17.20
CA PHE A 383 -10.28 -2.66 -15.89
C PHE A 383 -8.82 -3.08 -15.78
N VAL A 384 -8.25 -3.79 -16.76
CA VAL A 384 -6.86 -4.26 -16.70
C VAL A 384 -5.87 -3.10 -16.58
N VAL A 385 -4.75 -3.37 -15.91
CA VAL A 385 -3.61 -2.46 -15.76
C VAL A 385 -2.34 -3.12 -16.28
N GLY A 386 -1.41 -2.32 -16.80
CA GLY A 386 -0.16 -2.82 -17.38
C GLY A 386 0.82 -3.35 -16.33
N ARG A 387 0.79 -2.82 -15.10
CA ARG A 387 1.62 -3.23 -13.96
C ARG A 387 0.72 -3.55 -12.77
N ALA A 388 1.01 -4.61 -12.04
CA ALA A 388 0.23 -4.97 -10.86
C ALA A 388 0.19 -3.82 -9.84
N PRO A 389 -0.99 -3.46 -9.31
CA PRO A 389 -1.08 -2.43 -8.28
C PRO A 389 -0.32 -2.86 -7.04
N HIS A 390 0.39 -1.91 -6.45
CA HIS A 390 1.21 -2.14 -5.26
C HIS A 390 1.22 -0.91 -4.36
N CYS A 391 1.34 -1.10 -3.07
CA CYS A 391 1.64 -0.06 -2.11
C CYS A 391 2.80 -0.51 -1.24
N SER A 392 3.94 0.13 -1.41
CA SER A 392 5.15 -0.18 -0.65
C SER A 392 5.21 0.57 0.70
N THR A 393 4.30 1.52 0.93
CA THR A 393 4.24 2.33 2.15
C THR A 393 3.19 1.78 3.11
N TRP A 394 3.62 1.32 4.28
CA TRP A 394 2.74 0.95 5.39
C TRP A 394 2.37 2.19 6.21
N PHE A 395 1.10 2.32 6.60
CA PHE A 395 0.59 3.43 7.40
C PHE A 395 -0.42 2.98 8.45
#